data_e4046280d222759760215f2ddabfe156
#
_entry.id   e4046280d222759760215f2ddabfe156
#
_cell.length_a   1.000
_cell.length_b   1.000
_cell.length_c   1.000
_cell.angle_alpha   90.00
_cell.angle_beta   90.00
_cell.angle_gamma   90.00
#
_symmetry.space_group_name_H-M   'P 1'
#
loop_
_entity.id
_entity.type
_entity.pdbx_description
1 polymer ?
#
loop_
_entity_poly.entity_id
_entity_poly.type
_entity_poly.pdbx_seq_one_letter_code
_entity_poly.pdbx_strand_id
1 'polypeptide(L)'
;MSEYTPDLWVIVEIDSPEHGKIRKVLGSWYGGFGGSDEWRMNSGIEKVIDQGDYYDVVGYSGSIYKCYKNRVGWSAYTNRVYNNLKKELEDINMGTMEIVSI
;
A
#
# COMPACT_ATOMS: atom_id res chain seq x y z
N MET A 1 -18.80 2.29 -2.10
CA MET A 1 -17.69 1.72 -1.31
C MET A 1 -16.95 0.72 -2.17
N SER A 2 -15.63 0.88 -2.30
CA SER A 2 -14.80 -0.01 -3.12
C SER A 2 -14.09 -1.03 -2.25
N GLU A 3 -13.99 -2.26 -2.76
CA GLU A 3 -13.26 -3.33 -2.07
C GLU A 3 -12.23 -3.91 -3.02
N TYR A 4 -11.01 -4.13 -2.52
CA TYR A 4 -9.89 -4.64 -3.29
C TYR A 4 -9.26 -5.82 -2.56
N THR A 5 -8.83 -6.81 -3.33
CA THR A 5 -8.11 -7.98 -2.80
C THR A 5 -6.80 -8.13 -3.56
N PRO A 6 -5.73 -7.47 -3.12
CA PRO A 6 -4.45 -7.57 -3.83
C PRO A 6 -3.85 -8.97 -3.75
N ASP A 7 -3.11 -9.34 -4.80
CA ASP A 7 -2.37 -10.60 -4.82
C ASP A 7 -1.22 -10.57 -3.80
N LEU A 8 -0.57 -9.41 -3.68
CA LEU A 8 0.44 -9.13 -2.66
C LEU A 8 0.22 -7.73 -2.12
N TRP A 9 0.65 -7.50 -0.89
CA TRP A 9 0.49 -6.19 -0.25
C TRP A 9 1.59 -5.95 0.78
N VAL A 10 1.88 -4.67 0.98
CA VAL A 10 2.72 -4.19 2.07
C VAL A 10 2.10 -2.93 2.64
N ILE A 11 2.50 -2.56 3.85
CA ILE A 11 2.13 -1.28 4.45
C ILE A 11 3.31 -0.34 4.31
N VAL A 12 3.06 0.85 3.82
CA VAL A 12 4.06 1.90 3.74
C VAL A 12 3.70 3.01 4.73
N GLU A 13 4.71 3.58 5.36
CA GLU A 13 4.55 4.74 6.22
C GLU A 13 5.25 5.92 5.55
N ILE A 14 4.48 6.98 5.33
CA ILE A 14 4.99 8.23 4.75
C ILE A 14 5.07 9.23 5.89
N ASP A 15 6.26 9.76 6.13
CA ASP A 15 6.49 10.78 7.13
C ASP A 15 6.82 12.08 6.42
N SER A 16 5.92 13.06 6.54
CA SER A 16 6.10 14.36 5.91
C SER A 16 6.15 15.47 6.95
N PRO A 17 6.92 16.55 6.70
CA PRO A 17 6.96 17.69 7.62
C PRO A 17 5.62 18.37 7.82
N GLU A 18 4.75 18.34 6.83
CA GLU A 18 3.46 19.03 6.87
C GLU A 18 2.34 18.21 7.48
N HIS A 19 2.34 16.89 7.24
CA HIS A 19 1.21 16.03 7.59
C HIS A 19 1.53 14.96 8.63
N GLY A 20 2.79 14.88 9.08
CA GLY A 20 3.22 13.85 10.01
C GLY A 20 3.26 12.48 9.35
N LYS A 21 3.00 11.44 10.13
CA LYS A 21 3.08 10.06 9.66
C LYS A 21 1.72 9.55 9.20
N ILE A 22 1.68 9.03 7.97
CA ILE A 22 0.49 8.43 7.38
C ILE A 22 0.86 7.04 6.90
N ARG A 23 0.05 6.05 7.24
CA ARG A 23 0.23 4.68 6.75
C ARG A 23 -0.76 4.42 5.62
N LYS A 24 -0.30 3.70 4.61
CA LYS A 24 -1.09 3.33 3.45
C LYS A 24 -0.83 1.88 3.08
N VAL A 25 -1.84 1.22 2.50
CA VAL A 25 -1.64 -0.08 1.86
C VAL A 25 -1.12 0.15 0.47
N LEU A 26 -0.04 -0.55 0.11
CA LEU A 26 0.42 -0.65 -1.27
C LEU A 26 0.13 -2.07 -1.74
N GLY A 27 -0.90 -2.21 -2.54
CA GLY A 27 -1.33 -3.49 -3.09
C GLY A 27 -0.82 -3.67 -4.51
N SER A 28 -0.57 -4.92 -4.87
CA SER A 28 -0.15 -5.27 -6.22
C SER A 28 -0.91 -6.48 -6.73
N TRP A 29 -1.15 -6.50 -8.04
CA TRP A 29 -1.85 -7.57 -8.74
C TRP A 29 -0.97 -8.05 -9.88
N TYR A 30 -0.91 -9.38 -10.04
CA TYR A 30 -0.14 -9.98 -11.13
C TYR A 30 -0.94 -9.99 -12.42
N GLY A 31 -0.24 -9.74 -13.52
CA GLY A 31 -0.67 -10.13 -14.84
C GLY A 31 -2.08 -9.72 -15.20
N GLY A 32 -2.40 -8.46 -15.14
CA GLY A 32 -3.67 -7.98 -15.65
C GLY A 32 -3.84 -8.31 -17.13
N PHE A 33 -4.91 -7.83 -17.74
CA PHE A 33 -5.16 -8.04 -19.15
C PHE A 33 -3.94 -7.56 -19.96
N GLY A 34 -3.35 -8.43 -20.76
CA GLY A 34 -2.12 -8.14 -21.48
C GLY A 34 -0.82 -8.48 -20.74
N GLY A 35 -0.91 -9.08 -19.54
CA GLY A 35 0.25 -9.56 -18.80
C GLY A 35 1.00 -8.49 -18.00
N SER A 36 0.42 -7.31 -17.84
CA SER A 36 1.04 -6.23 -17.05
C SER A 36 0.62 -6.32 -15.59
N ASP A 37 1.60 -6.12 -14.69
CA ASP A 37 1.30 -5.99 -13.27
C ASP A 37 0.66 -4.64 -12.98
N GLU A 38 -0.16 -4.59 -11.95
CA GLU A 38 -0.80 -3.35 -11.49
C GLU A 38 -0.48 -3.11 -10.02
N TRP A 39 -0.53 -1.86 -9.62
CA TRP A 39 -0.40 -1.47 -8.23
C TRP A 39 -1.43 -0.41 -7.88
N ARG A 40 -1.76 -0.33 -6.60
CA ARG A 40 -2.66 0.69 -6.08
C ARG A 40 -2.32 0.98 -4.63
N MET A 41 -2.45 2.23 -4.25
CA MET A 41 -2.24 2.68 -2.88
C MET A 41 -3.52 3.33 -2.39
N ASN A 42 -3.94 3.05 -1.15
CA ASN A 42 -5.14 3.68 -0.61
C ASN A 42 -4.89 5.14 -0.18
N SER A 43 -5.94 5.82 0.27
CA SER A 43 -5.86 7.22 0.70
C SER A 43 -5.15 7.42 2.05
N GLY A 44 -5.01 6.36 2.80
CA GLY A 44 -4.48 6.34 4.15
C GLY A 44 -5.30 5.38 4.99
N ILE A 45 -4.67 4.74 5.98
CA ILE A 45 -5.33 3.74 6.80
C ILE A 45 -6.07 4.43 7.94
N GLU A 46 -7.39 4.27 7.97
CA GLU A 46 -8.22 4.73 9.08
C GLU A 46 -8.24 3.70 10.21
N LYS A 47 -8.44 2.42 9.85
CA LYS A 47 -8.44 1.33 10.83
C LYS A 47 -8.11 0.01 10.16
N VAL A 48 -7.69 -0.95 10.97
CA VAL A 48 -7.41 -2.33 10.55
C VAL A 48 -8.25 -3.26 11.40
N ILE A 49 -8.97 -4.18 10.75
CA ILE A 49 -9.79 -5.18 11.42
C ILE A 49 -9.20 -6.55 11.12
N ASP A 50 -8.80 -7.28 12.16
CA ASP A 50 -8.27 -8.63 12.02
C ASP A 50 -9.43 -9.61 11.85
N GLN A 51 -9.48 -10.28 10.69
CA GLN A 51 -10.53 -11.24 10.34
C GLN A 51 -10.05 -12.70 10.43
N GLY A 52 -8.89 -12.95 11.06
CA GLY A 52 -8.31 -14.28 11.13
C GLY A 52 -7.28 -14.52 10.06
N ASP A 53 -7.70 -14.90 8.86
CA ASP A 53 -6.81 -15.18 7.73
C ASP A 53 -6.36 -13.93 6.99
N TYR A 54 -7.05 -12.82 7.16
CA TYR A 54 -6.76 -11.58 6.48
C TYR A 54 -7.11 -10.38 7.36
N TYR A 55 -6.63 -9.22 6.96
CA TYR A 55 -7.01 -7.95 7.55
C TYR A 55 -7.93 -7.20 6.59
N ASP A 56 -9.01 -6.61 7.12
CA ASP A 56 -9.74 -5.57 6.42
C ASP A 56 -9.08 -4.23 6.75
N VAL A 57 -8.41 -3.64 5.77
CA VAL A 57 -7.73 -2.36 5.95
C VAL A 57 -8.62 -1.28 5.35
N VAL A 58 -9.22 -0.49 6.22
CA VAL A 58 -10.18 0.55 5.84
C VAL A 58 -9.44 1.86 5.64
N GLY A 59 -9.60 2.45 4.46
CA GLY A 59 -9.02 3.74 4.14
C GLY A 59 -9.95 4.91 4.46
N TYR A 60 -9.40 6.10 4.55
CA TYR A 60 -10.18 7.31 4.84
C TYR A 60 -11.25 7.60 3.79
N SER A 61 -11.04 7.17 2.56
CA SER A 61 -12.03 7.32 1.49
C SER A 61 -13.17 6.30 1.53
N GLY A 62 -13.12 5.36 2.48
CA GLY A 62 -14.12 4.30 2.59
C GLY A 62 -13.78 3.03 1.83
N SER A 63 -12.68 3.00 1.08
CA SER A 63 -12.24 1.79 0.40
C SER A 63 -11.70 0.77 1.41
N ILE A 64 -11.94 -0.52 1.14
CA ILE A 64 -11.47 -1.61 1.99
C ILE A 64 -10.51 -2.47 1.18
N TYR A 65 -9.33 -2.71 1.73
CA TYR A 65 -8.36 -3.63 1.17
C TYR A 65 -8.33 -4.90 2.01
N LYS A 66 -8.72 -6.01 1.39
CA LYS A 66 -8.67 -7.32 2.01
C LYS A 66 -7.24 -7.88 1.86
N CYS A 67 -6.48 -7.83 2.92
CA CYS A 67 -5.05 -8.14 2.92
C CYS A 67 -4.79 -9.48 3.59
N TYR A 68 -4.64 -10.54 2.79
CA TYR A 68 -4.39 -11.88 3.33
C TYR A 68 -3.02 -11.95 4.00
N LYS A 69 -2.98 -12.52 5.19
CA LYS A 69 -1.76 -12.58 6.02
C LYS A 69 -0.63 -13.36 5.36
N ASN A 70 -0.95 -14.33 4.47
CA ASN A 70 0.04 -15.12 3.74
C ASN A 70 0.43 -14.50 2.40
N ARG A 71 0.03 -13.27 2.14
CA ARG A 71 0.29 -12.57 0.88
C ARG A 71 1.06 -11.26 1.07
N VAL A 72 1.82 -11.16 2.15
CA VAL A 72 2.68 -9.98 2.38
C VAL A 72 3.83 -9.99 1.38
N GLY A 73 4.03 -8.87 0.71
CA GLY A 73 5.10 -8.73 -0.26
C GLY A 73 4.71 -7.84 -1.43
N TRP A 74 5.51 -7.88 -2.48
CA TRP A 74 5.27 -7.15 -3.71
C TRP A 74 5.96 -7.83 -4.89
N SER A 75 5.49 -7.52 -6.10
CA SER A 75 6.15 -7.96 -7.34
C SER A 75 7.40 -7.11 -7.60
N ALA A 76 8.26 -7.56 -8.50
CA ALA A 76 9.42 -6.78 -8.93
C ALA A 76 9.01 -5.42 -9.50
N TYR A 77 7.90 -5.38 -10.23
CA TYR A 77 7.35 -4.15 -10.78
C TYR A 77 6.96 -3.16 -9.66
N THR A 78 6.22 -3.63 -8.66
CA THR A 78 5.76 -2.79 -7.55
C THR A 78 6.93 -2.34 -6.67
N ASN A 79 7.94 -3.19 -6.51
CA ASN A 79 9.18 -2.79 -5.83
C ASN A 79 9.83 -1.60 -6.53
N ARG A 80 9.88 -1.62 -7.86
CA ARG A 80 10.43 -0.50 -8.64
C ARG A 80 9.59 0.77 -8.46
N VAL A 81 8.28 0.63 -8.47
CA VAL A 81 7.37 1.76 -8.23
C VAL A 81 7.63 2.37 -6.85
N TYR A 82 7.75 1.54 -5.83
CA TYR A 82 8.04 2.00 -4.47
C TYR A 82 9.35 2.78 -4.40
N ASN A 83 10.41 2.24 -4.99
CA ASN A 83 11.71 2.90 -4.99
C ASN A 83 11.68 4.25 -5.71
N ASN A 84 10.93 4.36 -6.80
CA ASN A 84 10.77 5.60 -7.53
C ASN A 84 9.99 6.65 -6.71
N LEU A 85 8.91 6.25 -6.07
CA LEU A 85 8.11 7.15 -5.23
C LEU A 85 8.92 7.63 -4.03
N LYS A 86 9.66 6.73 -3.39
CA LYS A 86 10.52 7.06 -2.26
C LYS A 86 11.56 8.10 -2.65
N LYS A 87 12.22 7.89 -3.77
CA LYS A 87 13.24 8.81 -4.29
C LYS A 87 12.64 10.18 -4.60
N GLU A 88 11.48 10.22 -5.25
CA GLU A 88 10.80 11.48 -5.56
C GLU A 88 10.51 12.29 -4.29
N LEU A 89 9.98 11.65 -3.25
CA LEU A 89 9.70 12.32 -1.98
C LEU A 89 10.97 12.89 -1.35
N GLU A 90 12.06 12.13 -1.35
CA GLU A 90 13.32 12.57 -0.79
C GLU A 90 13.93 13.72 -1.60
N ASP A 91 13.88 13.64 -2.93
CA ASP A 91 14.48 14.64 -3.82
C ASP A 91 13.82 16.02 -3.70
N ILE A 92 12.51 16.06 -3.42
CA ILE A 92 11.77 17.32 -3.26
C ILE A 92 11.57 17.72 -1.80
N ASN A 93 12.19 17.01 -0.87
CA ASN A 93 12.07 17.26 0.58
C ASN A 93 10.62 17.24 1.10
N MET A 94 9.76 16.42 0.48
CA MET A 94 8.36 16.31 0.89
C MET A 94 8.12 15.19 1.90
N GLY A 95 9.15 14.43 2.27
CA GLY A 95 9.04 13.39 3.27
C GLY A 95 9.87 12.15 2.98
N THR A 96 9.62 11.11 3.77
CA THR A 96 10.25 9.80 3.64
C THR A 96 9.17 8.73 3.52
N MET A 97 9.56 7.57 2.99
CA MET A 97 8.67 6.43 2.84
C MET A 97 9.38 5.16 3.29
N GLU A 98 8.75 4.37 4.13
CA GLU A 98 9.31 3.12 4.65
C GLU A 98 8.26 2.02 4.65
N ILE A 99 8.72 0.76 4.55
CA ILE A 99 7.87 -0.41 4.75
C ILE A 99 7.75 -0.67 6.24
N VAL A 100 6.53 -0.84 6.71
CA VAL A 100 6.24 -1.14 8.12
C VAL A 100 5.31 -2.34 8.24
N SER A 101 5.21 -2.89 9.45
CA SER A 101 4.26 -3.95 9.74
C SER A 101 2.94 -3.37 10.27
N ILE A 102 1.87 -4.14 10.08
CA ILE A 102 0.58 -3.81 10.71
C ILE A 102 0.68 -3.85 12.23
#